data_0ce71f40f62f86d630873a2d54b95b32
#
_entry.id   0ce71f40f62f86d630873a2d54b95b32
#
_cell.length_a   1.000
_cell.length_b   1.000
_cell.length_c   1.000
_cell.angle_alpha   90.00
_cell.angle_beta   90.00
_cell.angle_gamma   90.00
#
_symmetry.space_group_name_H-M   'P 1'
#
loop_
_entity.id
_entity.type
_entity.pdbx_description
1 polymer ?
#
loop_
_entity_poly.entity_id
_entity_poly.type
_entity_poly.pdbx_seq_one_letter_code
_entity_poly.pdbx_strand_id
1 'polypeptide(L)'
;MNKKIIAIMALAACLTLGGIFSAYGQENTITSVSLSFSWDKAPKGGDIVGSITASSSSSQFKVEGTEYVKDDDTWIFGERPVAEVELSAREGYKFSNIERSDFSLSGCSAQYKESHIESDGVTLILQVY
;
A
#
# COMPACT_ATOMS: atom_id res chain seq x y z
N MET A 1 -4.82 -3.78 -13.64
CA MET A 1 -5.93 -3.77 -13.34
C MET A 1 -6.63 -4.99 -13.36
N ASN A 2 -6.28 -5.90 -14.06
CA ASN A 2 -6.94 -7.08 -14.04
C ASN A 2 -6.89 -7.77 -12.77
N LYS A 3 -5.88 -7.60 -12.01
CA LYS A 3 -5.86 -8.24 -10.79
C LYS A 3 -6.97 -7.88 -9.92
N LYS A 4 -7.51 -6.76 -10.08
CA LYS A 4 -8.58 -6.39 -9.27
C LYS A 4 -9.74 -7.23 -9.52
N ILE A 5 -9.93 -7.55 -10.71
CA ILE A 5 -11.08 -8.29 -11.10
C ILE A 5 -10.97 -9.63 -10.53
N ILE A 6 -9.82 -10.17 -10.53
CA ILE A 6 -9.65 -11.46 -10.00
C ILE A 6 -9.97 -11.48 -8.56
N ALA A 7 -9.59 -10.48 -7.88
CA ALA A 7 -9.85 -10.46 -6.49
C ALA A 7 -11.31 -10.51 -6.23
N ILE A 8 -12.03 -9.84 -7.02
CA ILE A 8 -13.41 -9.80 -6.85
C ILE A 8 -14.00 -11.13 -7.01
N MET A 9 -13.54 -11.84 -7.95
CA MET A 9 -14.06 -13.08 -8.14
C MET A 9 -13.80 -13.95 -7.01
N ALA A 10 -12.68 -13.92 -6.53
CA ALA A 10 -12.36 -14.80 -5.50
C ALA A 10 -13.27 -14.49 -4.37
N LEU A 11 -13.53 -13.28 -4.21
CA LEU A 11 -14.34 -12.88 -3.19
C LEU A 11 -15.68 -13.41 -3.35
N ALA A 12 -16.17 -13.31 -4.44
CA ALA A 12 -17.51 -13.73 -4.68
C ALA A 12 -17.59 -15.17 -4.36
N ALA A 13 -16.65 -15.85 -4.76
CA ALA A 13 -16.73 -17.24 -4.57
C ALA A 13 -16.74 -17.52 -3.12
N CYS A 14 -16.01 -16.85 -2.43
CA CYS A 14 -15.98 -17.11 -1.11
C CYS A 14 -17.17 -16.90 -0.50
N LEU A 15 -17.82 -15.98 -0.87
CA LEU A 15 -18.91 -15.67 -0.25
C LEU A 15 -19.83 -16.63 -0.27
N THR A 16 -19.92 -17.16 -1.21
CA THR A 16 -20.94 -17.99 -1.27
C THR A 16 -20.81 -18.92 -0.26
N LEU A 17 -19.99 -19.21 0.09
CA LEU A 17 -20.00 -20.11 0.98
C LEU A 17 -19.84 -19.70 2.17
N GLY A 18 -19.35 -19.24 2.20
CA GLY A 18 -19.10 -19.04 3.44
C GLY A 18 -20.05 -18.36 3.98
N GLY A 19 -20.41 -18.00 3.43
CA GLY A 19 -21.15 -17.29 3.89
C GLY A 19 -21.79 -17.54 4.86
N ILE A 20 -21.83 -17.77 4.89
CA ILE A 20 -22.47 -17.89 5.59
C ILE A 20 -22.13 -17.87 6.62
N PHE A 21 -21.50 -17.92 6.80
CA PHE A 21 -21.18 -17.75 7.75
C PHE A 21 -20.90 -16.89 8.07
N SER A 22 -20.82 -16.66 7.63
CA SER A 22 -20.39 -15.77 7.82
C SER A 22 -20.76 -15.00 8.36
N ALA A 23 -21.25 -14.90 8.37
CA ALA A 23 -21.86 -14.05 8.88
C ALA A 23 -21.19 -13.70 9.90
N TYR A 24 -20.91 -14.16 10.13
CA TYR A 24 -20.34 -13.89 10.96
C TYR A 24 -19.30 -13.51 10.68
N GLY A 25 -19.21 -13.62 9.90
CA GLY A 25 -18.12 -13.31 9.62
C GLY A 25 -17.88 -11.92 9.69
N GLN A 26 -17.50 -11.41 10.52
CA GLN A 26 -17.28 -10.15 10.51
C GLN A 26 -16.01 -9.96 9.88
N GLU A 27 -15.79 -9.01 9.04
CA GLU A 27 -14.58 -8.67 8.46
C GLU A 27 -13.76 -7.94 9.47
N ASN A 28 -12.50 -8.24 9.56
CA ASN A 28 -11.64 -7.53 10.49
C ASN A 28 -11.15 -6.27 9.80
N THR A 29 -11.10 -5.22 10.54
CA THR A 29 -10.72 -3.93 9.99
C THR A 29 -9.25 -3.63 10.24
N ILE A 30 -8.54 -3.16 9.21
CA ILE A 30 -7.17 -2.76 9.35
C ILE A 30 -7.20 -1.25 9.62
N THR A 31 -6.75 -0.85 10.80
CA THR A 31 -6.78 0.55 11.18
C THR A 31 -5.40 1.15 11.40
N SER A 32 -4.35 0.38 11.18
CA SER A 32 -3.00 0.93 11.27
C SER A 32 -2.11 0.20 10.29
N VAL A 33 -1.11 0.88 9.78
CA VAL A 33 -0.22 0.36 8.77
C VAL A 33 1.22 0.68 9.15
N SER A 34 2.06 -0.35 9.26
CA SER A 34 3.47 -0.16 9.54
C SER A 34 4.27 -0.63 8.34
N LEU A 35 5.13 0.20 7.83
CA LEU A 35 5.93 -0.12 6.67
C LEU A 35 7.39 0.27 6.89
N SER A 36 8.27 -0.51 6.28
CA SER A 36 9.68 -0.24 6.31
C SER A 36 10.13 -0.02 4.89
N PHE A 37 10.88 1.03 4.65
CA PHE A 37 11.34 1.36 3.29
C PHE A 37 12.83 1.16 3.13
N SER A 38 13.24 0.73 1.94
CA SER A 38 14.64 0.63 1.63
C SER A 38 14.82 1.01 0.15
N TRP A 39 16.01 1.48 -0.22
CA TRP A 39 16.27 1.83 -1.60
C TRP A 39 17.66 1.31 -1.97
N ASP A 40 17.90 1.14 -3.27
CA ASP A 40 19.19 0.71 -3.72
C ASP A 40 20.12 1.93 -3.75
N LYS A 41 19.55 3.13 -3.89
CA LYS A 41 20.32 4.32 -4.00
C LYS A 41 19.50 5.51 -3.55
N ALA A 42 20.02 6.28 -2.65
CA ALA A 42 19.27 7.44 -2.16
C ALA A 42 19.08 8.46 -3.26
N PRO A 43 17.92 9.08 -3.35
CA PRO A 43 17.66 10.10 -4.35
C PRO A 43 18.63 11.26 -4.22
N LYS A 44 19.18 11.70 -5.34
CA LYS A 44 20.09 12.81 -5.34
C LYS A 44 19.98 13.54 -6.67
N GLY A 45 19.85 14.85 -6.63
CA GLY A 45 19.69 15.63 -7.84
C GLY A 45 20.76 15.33 -8.86
N GLY A 46 20.38 15.09 -10.08
CA GLY A 46 21.27 14.78 -11.16
C GLY A 46 21.57 13.30 -11.33
N ASP A 47 21.21 12.48 -10.37
CA ASP A 47 21.47 11.04 -10.46
C ASP A 47 20.30 10.30 -11.08
N ILE A 48 20.57 9.12 -11.57
CA ILE A 48 19.52 8.29 -12.13
C ILE A 48 18.63 7.82 -11.00
N VAL A 49 17.36 7.76 -11.25
CA VAL A 49 16.37 7.32 -10.28
C VAL A 49 16.58 5.82 -10.03
N GLY A 50 16.77 5.46 -8.79
CA GLY A 50 16.94 4.05 -8.43
C GLY A 50 15.60 3.43 -8.11
N SER A 51 15.59 2.41 -7.29
CA SER A 51 14.35 1.74 -6.91
C SER A 51 14.15 1.80 -5.42
N ILE A 52 12.91 1.76 -5.00
CA ILE A 52 12.54 1.81 -3.60
C ILE A 52 11.60 0.66 -3.34
N THR A 53 11.69 0.08 -2.16
CA THR A 53 10.85 -1.05 -1.78
C THR A 53 10.26 -0.79 -0.41
N ALA A 54 9.00 -1.14 -0.23
CA ALA A 54 8.36 -1.08 1.07
C ALA A 54 8.07 -2.51 1.49
N SER A 55 8.17 -2.79 2.75
CA SER A 55 7.86 -4.11 3.26
C SER A 55 7.12 -4.00 4.58
N SER A 56 6.42 -5.07 4.95
CA SER A 56 5.67 -5.11 6.18
C SER A 56 5.66 -6.52 6.70
N SER A 57 5.61 -6.68 8.01
CA SER A 57 5.50 -8.00 8.60
C SER A 57 4.05 -8.29 8.96
N SER A 58 3.13 -7.45 8.58
CA SER A 58 1.73 -7.63 8.93
C SER A 58 1.14 -8.87 8.29
N SER A 59 0.23 -9.53 9.01
CA SER A 59 -0.50 -10.65 8.47
C SER A 59 -1.85 -10.18 7.96
N GLN A 60 -2.16 -8.90 8.05
CA GLN A 60 -3.46 -8.38 7.65
C GLN A 60 -3.48 -7.85 6.22
N PHE A 61 -2.34 -7.46 5.70
CA PHE A 61 -2.27 -6.95 4.34
C PHE A 61 -0.90 -7.27 3.76
N LYS A 62 -0.73 -7.04 2.48
CA LYS A 62 0.55 -7.25 1.85
C LYS A 62 0.87 -6.07 0.95
N VAL A 63 2.14 -5.86 0.65
CA VAL A 63 2.58 -4.79 -0.22
C VAL A 63 2.55 -5.34 -1.64
N GLU A 64 1.75 -4.73 -2.50
CA GLU A 64 1.65 -5.18 -3.88
C GLU A 64 2.75 -4.57 -4.73
N GLY A 65 3.15 -3.37 -4.44
CA GLY A 65 4.21 -2.74 -5.19
C GLY A 65 4.59 -1.38 -4.63
N THR A 66 5.77 -0.94 -4.96
CA THR A 66 6.29 0.36 -4.52
C THR A 66 7.07 0.94 -5.67
N GLU A 67 6.85 2.20 -5.96
CA GLU A 67 7.63 2.86 -7.00
C GLU A 67 7.64 4.35 -6.81
N TYR A 68 8.61 5.02 -7.38
CA TYR A 68 8.68 6.48 -7.32
C TYR A 68 7.65 7.05 -8.29
N VAL A 69 7.02 8.13 -7.91
CA VAL A 69 6.05 8.80 -8.75
C VAL A 69 6.86 9.79 -9.57
N LYS A 70 7.28 9.38 -10.74
CA LYS A 70 8.15 10.19 -11.55
C LYS A 70 8.14 9.72 -13.00
N ASP A 71 8.19 10.64 -13.92
CA ASP A 71 8.17 10.32 -15.34
C ASP A 71 9.56 10.22 -15.92
N ASP A 72 10.53 10.86 -15.32
CA ASP A 72 11.87 10.88 -15.84
C ASP A 72 12.77 9.86 -15.20
N ASP A 73 13.93 9.62 -15.79
CA ASP A 73 14.88 8.70 -15.25
C ASP A 73 15.89 9.34 -14.33
N THR A 74 15.84 10.63 -14.17
CA THR A 74 16.84 11.34 -13.38
C THR A 74 16.19 12.26 -12.38
N TRP A 75 16.80 12.40 -11.23
CA TRP A 75 16.31 13.34 -10.22
C TRP A 75 16.70 14.75 -10.59
N ILE A 76 15.79 15.67 -10.38
CA ILE A 76 16.06 17.08 -10.64
C ILE A 76 16.54 17.70 -9.35
N PHE A 77 17.48 18.63 -9.42
CA PHE A 77 17.98 19.27 -8.22
C PHE A 77 16.83 20.00 -7.52
N GLY A 78 16.76 19.79 -6.23
CA GLY A 78 15.69 20.42 -5.45
C GLY A 78 14.39 19.68 -5.46
N GLU A 79 14.30 18.61 -6.20
CA GLU A 79 13.06 17.84 -6.29
C GLU A 79 12.88 17.04 -5.02
N ARG A 80 11.66 16.97 -4.52
CA ARG A 80 11.36 16.17 -3.35
C ARG A 80 10.81 14.84 -3.84
N PRO A 81 11.49 13.75 -3.58
CA PRO A 81 11.03 12.43 -4.06
C PRO A 81 9.68 12.06 -3.46
N VAL A 82 8.85 11.43 -4.26
CA VAL A 82 7.57 10.92 -3.79
C VAL A 82 7.49 9.47 -4.23
N ALA A 83 7.16 8.58 -3.33
CA ALA A 83 6.99 7.17 -3.65
C ALA A 83 5.56 6.76 -3.39
N GLU A 84 5.07 5.85 -4.18
CA GLU A 84 3.71 5.36 -4.02
C GLU A 84 3.76 3.89 -3.68
N VAL A 85 2.96 3.48 -2.71
CA VAL A 85 2.90 2.09 -2.26
C VAL A 85 1.47 1.61 -2.42
N GLU A 86 1.31 0.47 -3.00
CA GLU A 86 -0.02 -0.14 -3.11
C GLU A 86 -0.10 -1.29 -2.13
N LEU A 87 -1.10 -1.27 -1.26
CA LEU A 87 -1.31 -2.32 -0.27
C LEU A 87 -2.61 -3.04 -0.56
N SER A 88 -2.65 -4.31 -0.27
CA SER A 88 -3.83 -5.12 -0.50
C SER A 88 -4.18 -5.86 0.77
N ALA A 89 -5.41 -5.73 1.23
CA ALA A 89 -5.85 -6.42 2.44
C ALA A 89 -5.90 -7.91 2.16
N ARG A 90 -5.52 -8.71 3.13
CA ARG A 90 -5.58 -10.15 2.96
C ARG A 90 -7.00 -10.61 3.21
N GLU A 91 -7.29 -11.83 2.85
CA GLU A 91 -8.61 -12.37 2.98
C GLU A 91 -9.15 -12.18 4.38
N GLY A 92 -10.34 -11.72 4.53
CA GLY A 92 -10.96 -11.49 5.82
C GLY A 92 -10.70 -10.13 6.41
N TYR A 93 -9.97 -9.27 5.70
CA TYR A 93 -9.62 -7.94 6.21
C TYR A 93 -10.04 -6.84 5.25
N LYS A 94 -10.19 -5.64 5.80
CA LYS A 94 -10.54 -4.49 5.03
C LYS A 94 -9.92 -3.28 5.65
N PHE A 95 -9.49 -2.31 4.85
CA PHE A 95 -8.96 -1.05 5.38
C PHE A 95 -10.14 -0.14 5.72
N SER A 96 -10.04 0.59 6.80
CA SER A 96 -11.10 1.50 7.16
C SER A 96 -10.59 2.64 8.02
N ASN A 97 -10.98 3.85 7.66
CA ASN A 97 -10.66 5.03 8.45
C ASN A 97 -9.20 5.16 8.88
N ILE A 98 -8.29 5.01 7.96
CA ILE A 98 -6.89 5.13 8.28
C ILE A 98 -6.44 6.56 8.03
N GLU A 99 -5.89 7.19 9.04
CA GLU A 99 -5.44 8.55 8.93
C GLU A 99 -3.93 8.64 9.06
N ARG A 100 -3.39 9.81 8.88
CA ARG A 100 -1.95 10.01 8.95
C ARG A 100 -1.32 9.39 10.18
N SER A 101 -1.91 9.58 11.33
CA SER A 101 -1.35 9.09 12.58
C SER A 101 -1.38 7.58 12.71
N ASP A 102 -2.08 6.90 11.83
CA ASP A 102 -2.17 5.45 11.86
C ASP A 102 -1.05 4.79 11.07
N PHE A 103 -0.24 5.57 10.37
CA PHE A 103 0.87 5.03 9.61
C PHE A 103 2.16 5.12 10.41
N SER A 104 2.89 4.02 10.47
CA SER A 104 4.17 3.99 11.12
C SER A 104 5.19 3.69 10.04
N LEU A 105 5.92 4.68 9.60
CA LEU A 105 6.83 4.55 8.47
C LEU A 105 8.27 4.65 8.95
N SER A 106 9.09 3.73 8.52
CA SER A 106 10.49 3.74 8.90
C SER A 106 11.38 3.49 7.70
N GLY A 107 12.61 3.87 7.77
CA GLY A 107 13.56 3.68 6.68
C GLY A 107 13.47 4.78 5.66
N CYS A 108 14.57 5.12 5.05
CA CYS A 108 14.66 6.14 4.02
C CYS A 108 14.10 7.50 4.42
N SER A 109 13.97 7.77 5.70
CA SER A 109 13.39 9.01 6.21
C SER A 109 12.00 9.25 5.63
N ALA A 110 11.26 8.19 5.39
CA ALA A 110 9.95 8.31 4.76
C ALA A 110 8.96 9.06 5.63
N GLN A 111 8.18 9.92 5.02
CA GLN A 111 7.16 10.68 5.72
C GLN A 111 5.85 10.61 4.97
N TYR A 112 4.77 10.58 5.69
CA TYR A 112 3.43 10.48 5.11
C TYR A 112 3.13 11.69 4.22
N LYS A 113 2.60 11.45 3.05
CA LYS A 113 2.14 12.52 2.17
C LYS A 113 0.63 12.45 2.07
N GLU A 114 0.10 11.35 1.63
CA GLU A 114 -1.35 11.18 1.55
C GLU A 114 -1.70 9.73 1.33
N SER A 115 -2.93 9.36 1.58
CA SER A 115 -3.37 7.99 1.37
C SER A 115 -4.82 7.98 0.98
N HIS A 116 -5.23 6.87 0.40
CA HIS A 116 -6.58 6.77 -0.09
C HIS A 116 -6.97 5.29 -0.19
N ILE A 117 -8.12 4.96 0.31
CA ILE A 117 -8.63 3.59 0.25
C ILE A 117 -9.56 3.50 -0.94
N GLU A 118 -9.33 2.52 -1.80
CA GLU A 118 -10.14 2.36 -2.99
C GLU A 118 -11.56 1.95 -2.61
N SER A 119 -12.46 2.09 -3.50
CA SER A 119 -13.86 1.78 -3.21
C SER A 119 -14.09 0.32 -2.84
N ASP A 120 -13.19 -0.58 -3.17
CA ASP A 120 -13.36 -1.97 -2.82
C ASP A 120 -13.03 -2.22 -1.34
N GLY A 121 -12.43 -1.26 -0.68
CA GLY A 121 -12.08 -1.41 0.73
C GLY A 121 -10.90 -2.30 1.00
N VAL A 122 -10.36 -2.96 -0.03
CA VAL A 122 -9.24 -3.86 0.16
C VAL A 122 -7.95 -3.37 -0.48
N THR A 123 -7.96 -2.20 -1.08
CA THR A 123 -6.78 -1.63 -1.68
C THR A 123 -6.53 -0.26 -1.07
N LEU A 124 -5.31 -0.02 -0.65
CA LEU A 124 -4.94 1.28 -0.12
C LEU A 124 -3.73 1.79 -0.88
N ILE A 125 -3.79 3.02 -1.32
CA ILE A 125 -2.69 3.66 -2.01
C ILE A 125 -2.10 4.70 -1.07
N LEU A 126 -0.83 4.59 -0.80
CA LEU A 126 -0.15 5.51 0.09
C LEU A 126 0.94 6.23 -0.68
N GLN A 127 1.07 7.52 -0.47
CA GLN A 127 2.21 8.24 -1.02
C GLN A 127 3.03 8.79 0.13
N VAL A 128 4.34 8.70 0.00
CA VAL A 128 5.27 9.18 1.02
C VAL A 128 6.33 10.05 0.37
N TYR A 129 6.91 10.92 1.15
CA TYR A 129 8.01 11.75 0.67
C TYR A 129 9.34 11.05 0.87
#